data_391c4e3e7c4d6149a7659b32f23ee3d0
#
_entry.id   391c4e3e7c4d6149a7659b32f23ee3d0
#
_cell.length_a   1.000
_cell.length_b   1.000
_cell.length_c   1.000
_cell.angle_alpha   90.00
_cell.angle_beta   90.00
_cell.angle_gamma   90.00
#
_symmetry.space_group_name_H-M   'P 1'
#
loop_
_entity.id
_entity.type
_entity.pdbx_description
1 polymer ?
#
loop_
_entity_poly.entity_id
_entity_poly.type
_entity_poly.pdbx_seq_one_letter_code
_entity_poly.pdbx_strand_id
1 'polypeptide(L)'
;VETSKRVANPGCHATGFITAVYPLAASGILSRDYPLTVFSLTGYSGGGKKMIAEYEAAEKPPLYDTPRIYGLNLRHKHLPEMQKICRLQYPPVFIPVVDDYYKGMAVTVMLQNRLLNGKQALTLHYAGRKLVKVHPFGYDKMIAAGTMAGKDSLELIVNGHSDQTIITALFDNLGKGASGAAVQNMNIMLGIEETKGL
;
A
#
# COMPACT_ATOMS: atom_id res chain seq x y z
N VAL A 1 -16.33 8.23 -7.35
CA VAL A 1 -15.85 7.69 -8.64
C VAL A 1 -17.02 7.65 -9.64
N GLU A 2 -18.17 7.11 -9.27
CA GLU A 2 -19.36 6.93 -10.16
C GLU A 2 -19.78 8.18 -10.94
N THR A 3 -19.71 9.35 -10.33
CA THR A 3 -20.11 10.63 -10.93
C THR A 3 -18.94 11.43 -11.50
N SER A 4 -17.73 10.91 -11.39
CA SER A 4 -16.51 11.62 -11.78
C SER A 4 -16.25 11.49 -13.28
N LYS A 5 -15.92 12.58 -13.94
CA LYS A 5 -15.50 12.58 -15.36
C LYS A 5 -14.02 12.22 -15.54
N ARG A 6 -13.22 12.34 -14.48
CA ARG A 6 -11.77 12.08 -14.47
C ARG A 6 -11.41 11.43 -13.14
N VAL A 7 -10.66 10.33 -13.19
CA VAL A 7 -10.15 9.62 -12.03
C VAL A 7 -8.67 9.43 -12.21
N ALA A 8 -7.88 9.80 -11.21
CA ALA A 8 -6.46 9.49 -11.13
C ALA A 8 -6.25 8.35 -10.14
N ASN A 9 -5.57 7.29 -10.56
CA ASN A 9 -5.16 6.23 -9.64
C ASN A 9 -3.99 6.71 -8.78
N PRO A 10 -3.95 6.34 -7.50
CA PRO A 10 -2.77 6.56 -6.68
C PRO A 10 -1.60 5.71 -7.19
N GLY A 11 -0.38 6.12 -6.88
CA GLY A 11 0.79 5.27 -7.08
C GLY A 11 0.77 4.07 -6.12
N CYS A 12 1.50 2.99 -6.47
CA CYS A 12 1.41 1.71 -5.75
C CYS A 12 1.71 1.83 -4.24
N HIS A 13 2.79 2.52 -3.83
CA HIS A 13 3.08 2.75 -2.40
C HIS A 13 1.97 3.56 -1.71
N ALA A 14 1.41 4.55 -2.40
CA ALA A 14 0.30 5.34 -1.86
C ALA A 14 -0.97 4.50 -1.71
N THR A 15 -1.26 3.58 -2.64
CA THR A 15 -2.39 2.64 -2.53
C THR A 15 -2.35 1.87 -1.22
N GLY A 16 -1.22 1.21 -0.91
CA GLY A 16 -1.09 0.44 0.34
C GLY A 16 -1.20 1.32 1.59
N PHE A 17 -0.52 2.47 1.58
CA PHE A 17 -0.59 3.42 2.68
C PHE A 17 -1.99 3.96 2.92
N ILE A 18 -2.66 4.44 1.88
CA ILE A 18 -4.00 5.02 1.98
C ILE A 18 -5.00 3.97 2.47
N THR A 19 -4.89 2.74 1.98
CA THR A 19 -5.76 1.63 2.42
C THR A 19 -5.59 1.34 3.92
N ALA A 20 -4.38 1.45 4.46
CA ALA A 20 -4.11 1.24 5.89
C ALA A 20 -4.49 2.44 6.76
N VAL A 21 -4.25 3.68 6.30
CA VAL A 21 -4.28 4.89 7.14
C VAL A 21 -5.59 5.68 7.01
N TYR A 22 -6.16 5.76 5.80
CA TYR A 22 -7.37 6.57 5.57
C TYR A 22 -8.54 6.23 6.51
N PRO A 23 -8.87 4.96 6.75
CA PRO A 23 -9.96 4.61 7.67
C PRO A 23 -9.75 5.11 9.11
N LEU A 24 -8.50 5.08 9.58
CA LEU A 24 -8.13 5.55 10.92
C LEU A 24 -8.20 7.07 11.02
N ALA A 25 -7.73 7.77 9.99
CA ALA A 25 -7.81 9.22 9.92
C ALA A 25 -9.25 9.72 9.74
N ALA A 26 -10.03 9.07 8.89
CA ALA A 26 -11.42 9.44 8.62
C ALA A 26 -12.34 9.20 9.82
N SER A 27 -12.07 8.19 10.66
CA SER A 27 -12.81 7.91 11.90
C SER A 27 -12.33 8.70 13.11
N GLY A 28 -11.29 9.55 12.97
CA GLY A 28 -10.73 10.32 14.08
C GLY A 28 -9.90 9.53 15.09
N ILE A 29 -9.61 8.25 14.81
CA ILE A 29 -8.73 7.41 15.63
C ILE A 29 -7.30 7.92 15.55
N LEU A 30 -6.85 8.26 14.34
CA LEU A 30 -5.52 8.82 14.09
C LEU A 30 -5.64 10.33 13.93
N SER A 31 -4.91 11.09 14.76
CA SER A 31 -4.85 12.54 14.64
C SER A 31 -4.12 12.98 13.36
N ARG A 32 -4.43 14.17 12.86
CA ARG A 32 -3.83 14.69 11.61
C ARG A 32 -2.33 14.98 11.73
N ASP A 33 -1.85 15.25 12.92
CA ASP A 33 -0.45 15.54 13.27
C ASP A 33 0.32 14.31 13.75
N TYR A 34 -0.30 13.11 13.69
CA TYR A 34 0.35 11.87 14.10
C TYR A 34 1.64 11.62 13.29
N PRO A 35 2.80 11.35 13.95
CA PRO A 35 4.08 11.14 13.28
C PRO A 35 4.15 9.73 12.67
N LEU A 36 3.66 9.57 11.46
CA LEU A 36 3.62 8.30 10.76
C LEU A 36 4.98 7.87 10.21
N THR A 37 5.30 6.60 10.38
CA THR A 37 6.44 5.92 9.76
C THR A 37 5.94 4.76 8.90
N VAL A 38 6.51 4.62 7.71
CA VAL A 38 6.10 3.63 6.71
C VAL A 38 7.32 2.95 6.10
N PHE A 39 7.32 1.65 6.12
CA PHE A 39 8.25 0.79 5.41
C PHE A 39 7.52 0.12 4.24
N SER A 40 8.12 0.08 3.06
CA SER A 40 7.47 -0.52 1.90
C SER A 40 8.46 -1.33 1.08
N LEU A 41 8.20 -2.62 0.97
CA LEU A 41 8.97 -3.58 0.19
C LEU A 41 8.25 -3.84 -1.14
N THR A 42 8.95 -3.72 -2.28
CA THR A 42 8.36 -3.90 -3.62
C THR A 42 9.27 -4.67 -4.56
N GLY A 43 8.68 -5.42 -5.47
CA GLY A 43 9.39 -5.98 -6.62
C GLY A 43 9.89 -4.90 -7.59
N TYR A 44 10.91 -5.23 -8.38
CA TYR A 44 11.61 -4.28 -9.25
C TYR A 44 10.74 -3.75 -10.41
N SER A 45 9.67 -4.42 -10.78
CA SER A 45 8.75 -3.91 -11.81
C SER A 45 8.14 -2.55 -11.47
N GLY A 46 8.09 -2.18 -10.16
CA GLY A 46 7.60 -0.88 -9.70
C GLY A 46 8.45 0.31 -10.17
N GLY A 47 9.70 0.08 -10.54
CA GLY A 47 10.60 1.09 -11.11
C GLY A 47 10.43 1.32 -12.61
N GLY A 48 9.52 0.57 -13.27
CA GLY A 48 9.21 0.67 -14.70
C GLY A 48 10.30 0.08 -15.59
N LYS A 49 10.20 0.32 -16.89
CA LYS A 49 11.02 -0.33 -17.93
C LYS A 49 12.53 -0.25 -17.67
N LYS A 50 13.03 0.87 -17.16
CA LYS A 50 14.47 1.06 -16.89
C LYS A 50 14.93 0.10 -15.80
N MET A 51 14.25 0.06 -14.67
CA MET A 51 14.62 -0.81 -13.54
C MET A 51 14.44 -2.29 -13.89
N ILE A 52 13.41 -2.65 -14.66
CA ILE A 52 13.22 -4.00 -15.17
C ILE A 52 14.44 -4.42 -16.00
N ALA A 53 14.84 -3.60 -16.96
CA ALA A 53 16.01 -3.90 -17.80
C ALA A 53 17.32 -4.01 -16.97
N GLU A 54 17.48 -3.23 -15.92
CA GLU A 54 18.64 -3.30 -15.02
C GLU A 54 18.67 -4.61 -14.21
N TYR A 55 17.53 -5.09 -13.73
CA TYR A 55 17.43 -6.35 -12.97
C TYR A 55 17.52 -7.60 -13.85
N GLU A 56 17.04 -7.52 -15.08
CA GLU A 56 17.00 -8.64 -16.04
C GLU A 56 18.24 -8.68 -16.97
N ALA A 57 19.20 -7.77 -16.77
CA ALA A 57 20.45 -7.76 -17.53
C ALA A 57 21.27 -9.03 -17.25
N ALA A 58 21.90 -9.57 -18.30
CA ALA A 58 22.76 -10.77 -18.19
C ALA A 58 23.93 -10.56 -17.22
N GLU A 59 24.45 -9.34 -17.14
CA GLU A 59 25.52 -8.92 -16.22
C GLU A 59 25.01 -7.83 -15.28
N LYS A 60 24.07 -8.18 -14.40
CA LYS A 60 23.61 -7.24 -13.36
C LYS A 60 24.63 -7.11 -12.23
N PRO A 61 24.85 -5.91 -11.68
CA PRO A 61 25.72 -5.73 -10.52
C PRO A 61 25.25 -6.55 -9.31
N PRO A 62 26.16 -7.18 -8.53
CA PRO A 62 25.81 -8.01 -7.37
C PRO A 62 24.92 -7.30 -6.32
N LEU A 63 25.00 -5.98 -6.23
CA LEU A 63 24.13 -5.21 -5.31
C LEU A 63 22.65 -5.33 -5.65
N TYR A 64 22.27 -5.79 -6.85
CA TYR A 64 20.88 -6.02 -7.24
C TYR A 64 20.32 -7.36 -6.72
N ASP A 65 21.17 -8.25 -6.22
CA ASP A 65 20.77 -9.53 -5.61
C ASP A 65 20.29 -9.37 -4.15
N THR A 66 20.29 -8.14 -3.64
CA THR A 66 19.89 -7.83 -2.26
C THR A 66 18.88 -6.68 -2.20
N PRO A 67 18.03 -6.62 -1.14
CA PRO A 67 17.11 -5.50 -0.94
C PRO A 67 17.83 -4.16 -0.88
N ARG A 68 17.33 -3.16 -1.61
CA ARG A 68 17.94 -1.83 -1.71
C ARG A 68 16.97 -0.75 -1.23
N ILE A 69 17.37 0.02 -0.22
CA ILE A 69 16.65 1.21 0.21
C ILE A 69 16.89 2.32 -0.82
N TYR A 70 15.86 3.00 -1.25
CA TYR A 70 15.96 4.14 -2.15
C TYR A 70 15.16 5.35 -1.64
N GLY A 71 15.17 6.47 -2.36
CA GLY A 71 14.44 7.67 -1.94
C GLY A 71 14.96 8.27 -0.63
N LEU A 72 16.27 8.17 -0.36
CA LEU A 72 16.94 8.58 0.90
C LEU A 72 16.82 10.09 1.21
N ASN A 73 16.43 10.90 0.23
CA ASN A 73 16.13 12.32 0.41
C ASN A 73 14.75 12.58 1.03
N LEU A 74 13.97 11.52 1.32
CA LEU A 74 12.60 11.57 1.88
C LEU A 74 11.63 12.44 1.05
N ARG A 75 11.83 12.51 -0.28
CA ARG A 75 11.00 13.28 -1.22
C ARG A 75 10.41 12.40 -2.31
N HIS A 76 9.83 11.27 -1.92
CA HIS A 76 9.21 10.36 -2.88
C HIS A 76 7.95 10.97 -3.49
N LYS A 77 7.74 10.74 -4.81
CA LYS A 77 6.60 11.28 -5.59
C LYS A 77 5.21 10.88 -5.05
N HIS A 78 5.09 9.79 -4.28
CA HIS A 78 3.82 9.34 -3.67
C HIS A 78 3.50 10.01 -2.34
N LEU A 79 4.42 10.73 -1.70
CA LEU A 79 4.16 11.41 -0.42
C LEU A 79 3.01 12.43 -0.47
N PRO A 80 2.88 13.27 -1.52
CA PRO A 80 1.76 14.19 -1.62
C PRO A 80 0.38 13.50 -1.67
N GLU A 81 0.30 12.32 -2.32
CA GLU A 81 -0.92 11.51 -2.39
C GLU A 81 -1.28 10.96 -1.00
N MET A 82 -0.30 10.37 -0.30
CA MET A 82 -0.46 9.84 1.06
C MET A 82 -0.95 10.93 2.02
N GLN A 83 -0.29 12.08 2.01
CA GLN A 83 -0.61 13.21 2.87
C GLN A 83 -2.01 13.78 2.58
N LYS A 84 -2.30 14.09 1.32
CA LYS A 84 -3.54 14.76 0.91
C LYS A 84 -4.77 13.89 1.14
N ILE A 85 -4.73 12.62 0.69
CA ILE A 85 -5.88 11.72 0.78
C ILE A 85 -6.20 11.38 2.24
N CYS A 86 -5.16 11.10 3.06
CA CYS A 86 -5.35 10.83 4.48
C CYS A 86 -5.49 12.10 5.34
N ARG A 87 -5.48 13.29 4.73
CA ARG A 87 -5.64 14.61 5.41
C ARG A 87 -4.62 14.83 6.53
N LEU A 88 -3.40 14.33 6.36
CA LEU A 88 -2.33 14.48 7.34
C LEU A 88 -1.74 15.89 7.30
N GLN A 89 -1.33 16.39 8.46
CA GLN A 89 -0.64 17.69 8.57
C GLN A 89 0.78 17.61 8.01
N TYR A 90 1.47 16.48 8.22
CA TYR A 90 2.82 16.22 7.76
C TYR A 90 2.87 14.97 6.89
N PRO A 91 3.75 14.90 5.87
CA PRO A 91 3.99 13.67 5.15
C PRO A 91 4.60 12.61 6.08
N PRO A 92 4.33 11.32 5.88
CA PRO A 92 4.97 10.27 6.66
C PRO A 92 6.48 10.18 6.38
N VAL A 93 7.25 9.71 7.36
CA VAL A 93 8.61 9.22 7.11
C VAL A 93 8.49 7.90 6.35
N PHE A 94 8.92 7.90 5.09
CA PHE A 94 8.69 6.81 4.15
C PHE A 94 10.00 6.20 3.68
N ILE A 95 10.15 4.88 3.90
CA ILE A 95 11.33 4.10 3.54
C ILE A 95 10.92 3.04 2.51
N PRO A 96 11.07 3.32 1.20
CA PRO A 96 10.85 2.34 0.15
C PRO A 96 12.07 1.44 -0.04
N VAL A 97 11.82 0.14 -0.25
CA VAL A 97 12.82 -0.88 -0.52
C VAL A 97 12.41 -1.64 -1.77
N VAL A 98 13.32 -1.78 -2.72
CA VAL A 98 13.17 -2.66 -3.89
C VAL A 98 14.03 -3.89 -3.70
N ASP A 99 13.53 -5.05 -4.12
CA ASP A 99 14.21 -6.32 -3.96
C ASP A 99 14.14 -7.15 -5.26
N ASP A 100 14.96 -8.20 -5.34
CA ASP A 100 15.15 -9.04 -6.53
C ASP A 100 13.99 -10.03 -6.73
N TYR A 101 12.78 -9.50 -6.92
CA TYR A 101 11.64 -10.22 -7.44
C TYR A 101 10.80 -9.29 -8.32
N TYR A 102 10.11 -9.86 -9.33
CA TYR A 102 9.44 -9.05 -10.36
C TYR A 102 8.31 -8.19 -9.81
N LYS A 103 7.32 -8.76 -9.12
CA LYS A 103 6.12 -8.08 -8.66
C LYS A 103 5.60 -8.60 -7.32
N GLY A 104 4.84 -7.76 -6.65
CA GLY A 104 4.33 -7.93 -5.30
C GLY A 104 4.81 -6.80 -4.40
N MET A 105 4.05 -6.50 -3.36
CA MET A 105 4.31 -5.35 -2.50
C MET A 105 3.75 -5.57 -1.11
N ALA A 106 4.53 -5.15 -0.10
CA ALA A 106 4.11 -5.06 1.30
C ALA A 106 4.37 -3.65 1.83
N VAL A 107 3.32 -2.90 2.13
CA VAL A 107 3.40 -1.56 2.73
C VAL A 107 3.02 -1.66 4.20
N THR A 108 3.96 -1.42 5.10
CA THR A 108 3.77 -1.55 6.54
C THR A 108 3.81 -0.19 7.22
N VAL A 109 2.71 0.17 7.88
CA VAL A 109 2.57 1.36 8.71
C VAL A 109 2.78 0.96 10.17
N MET A 110 3.60 1.73 10.90
CA MET A 110 3.95 1.48 12.29
C MET A 110 3.28 2.52 13.20
N LEU A 111 2.58 2.05 14.23
CA LEU A 111 1.75 2.90 15.09
C LEU A 111 2.10 2.68 16.57
N GLN A 112 2.11 3.78 17.33
CA GLN A 112 2.18 3.80 18.80
C GLN A 112 0.76 3.93 19.34
N ASN A 113 0.20 2.89 19.95
CA ASN A 113 -1.21 2.83 20.36
C ASN A 113 -1.59 3.90 21.37
N ARG A 114 -0.66 4.35 22.24
CA ARG A 114 -0.85 5.44 23.19
C ARG A 114 -1.22 6.78 22.55
N LEU A 115 -0.90 6.94 21.25
CA LEU A 115 -1.17 8.16 20.49
C LEU A 115 -2.46 8.04 19.65
N LEU A 116 -3.22 6.94 19.80
CA LEU A 116 -4.44 6.69 19.03
C LEU A 116 -5.68 6.88 19.91
N ASN A 117 -6.73 7.44 19.32
CA ASN A 117 -8.01 7.70 19.98
C ASN A 117 -9.00 6.54 19.77
N GLY A 118 -8.58 5.26 19.96
CA GLY A 118 -9.48 4.09 19.83
C GLY A 118 -8.90 2.95 18.97
N LYS A 119 -9.56 1.78 18.98
CA LYS A 119 -8.95 0.53 18.50
C LYS A 119 -9.68 -0.22 17.38
N GLN A 120 -10.80 0.26 16.79
CA GLN A 120 -11.64 -0.56 15.89
C GLN A 120 -12.15 0.20 14.65
N ALA A 121 -11.33 0.36 13.59
CA ALA A 121 -11.82 1.04 12.38
C ALA A 121 -11.68 0.26 11.08
N LEU A 122 -10.64 -0.56 10.92
CA LEU A 122 -10.31 -1.17 9.61
C LEU A 122 -11.35 -2.20 9.17
N THR A 123 -11.73 -3.11 10.04
CA THR A 123 -12.68 -4.19 9.70
C THR A 123 -14.04 -3.64 9.26
N LEU A 124 -14.54 -2.62 9.96
CA LEU A 124 -15.82 -2.00 9.61
C LEU A 124 -15.77 -1.21 8.31
N HIS A 125 -14.66 -0.52 8.06
CA HIS A 125 -14.50 0.28 6.83
C HIS A 125 -14.51 -0.56 5.55
N TYR A 126 -13.91 -1.75 5.61
CA TYR A 126 -13.80 -2.65 4.46
C TYR A 126 -14.82 -3.78 4.45
N ALA A 127 -15.79 -3.80 5.38
CA ALA A 127 -16.85 -4.79 5.37
C ALA A 127 -17.61 -4.78 4.04
N GLY A 128 -17.75 -5.97 3.43
CA GLY A 128 -18.43 -6.14 2.15
C GLY A 128 -17.65 -5.67 0.91
N ARG A 129 -16.41 -5.18 1.04
CA ARG A 129 -15.58 -4.81 -0.11
C ARG A 129 -14.96 -6.05 -0.75
N LYS A 130 -15.18 -6.25 -2.07
CA LYS A 130 -14.74 -7.45 -2.79
C LYS A 130 -13.23 -7.55 -2.97
N LEU A 131 -12.56 -6.41 -3.15
CA LEU A 131 -11.14 -6.34 -3.51
C LEU A 131 -10.23 -5.92 -2.35
N VAL A 132 -10.78 -5.80 -1.12
CA VAL A 132 -9.99 -5.55 0.10
C VAL A 132 -10.44 -6.52 1.18
N LYS A 133 -9.51 -7.35 1.65
CA LYS A 133 -9.71 -8.29 2.75
C LYS A 133 -8.94 -7.84 3.98
N VAL A 134 -9.58 -7.79 5.13
CA VAL A 134 -8.93 -7.56 6.42
C VAL A 134 -8.82 -8.88 7.16
N HIS A 135 -7.60 -9.28 7.52
CA HIS A 135 -7.36 -10.50 8.29
C HIS A 135 -7.75 -10.30 9.78
N PRO A 136 -8.13 -11.36 10.48
CA PRO A 136 -8.24 -11.32 11.93
C PRO A 136 -6.92 -10.86 12.57
N PHE A 137 -7.02 -10.17 13.72
CA PHE A 137 -5.84 -9.75 14.48
C PHE A 137 -5.05 -10.97 14.98
N GLY A 138 -3.72 -10.86 14.97
CA GLY A 138 -2.84 -11.94 15.46
C GLY A 138 -2.41 -12.93 14.36
N TYR A 139 -2.20 -12.45 13.14
CA TYR A 139 -1.62 -13.24 12.07
C TYR A 139 -0.21 -13.74 12.47
N ASP A 140 -0.01 -15.04 12.56
CA ASP A 140 1.14 -15.70 13.16
C ASP A 140 2.22 -16.18 12.16
N LYS A 141 2.02 -15.89 10.85
CA LYS A 141 2.93 -16.32 9.80
C LYS A 141 3.83 -15.17 9.32
N MET A 142 4.98 -15.53 8.77
CA MET A 142 5.81 -14.55 8.04
C MET A 142 5.07 -14.06 6.79
N ILE A 143 5.25 -12.78 6.49
CA ILE A 143 4.64 -12.12 5.32
C ILE A 143 5.68 -12.04 4.21
N ALA A 144 5.41 -12.67 3.08
CA ALA A 144 6.21 -12.53 1.87
C ALA A 144 5.54 -11.50 0.95
N ALA A 145 6.27 -10.48 0.53
CA ALA A 145 5.74 -9.39 -0.29
C ALA A 145 5.19 -9.85 -1.65
N GLY A 146 5.70 -10.97 -2.18
CA GLY A 146 5.23 -11.58 -3.44
C GLY A 146 3.94 -12.41 -3.35
N THR A 147 3.38 -12.63 -2.15
CA THR A 147 2.21 -13.52 -1.96
C THR A 147 0.99 -13.14 -2.81
N MET A 148 0.81 -11.87 -3.06
CA MET A 148 -0.31 -11.34 -3.84
C MET A 148 0.04 -11.04 -5.31
N ALA A 149 1.21 -11.46 -5.78
CA ALA A 149 1.63 -11.26 -7.16
C ALA A 149 0.61 -11.86 -8.15
N GLY A 150 0.19 -11.08 -9.15
CA GLY A 150 -0.80 -11.47 -10.15
C GLY A 150 -2.26 -11.35 -9.70
N LYS A 151 -2.53 -10.77 -8.53
CA LYS A 151 -3.90 -10.54 -8.03
C LYS A 151 -4.26 -9.06 -8.03
N ASP A 152 -5.52 -8.75 -8.32
CA ASP A 152 -6.06 -7.39 -8.31
C ASP A 152 -6.76 -7.02 -6.99
N SER A 153 -6.59 -7.84 -5.96
CA SER A 153 -7.06 -7.62 -4.59
C SER A 153 -5.92 -7.21 -3.65
N LEU A 154 -6.29 -6.71 -2.46
CA LEU A 154 -5.39 -6.29 -1.40
C LEU A 154 -5.80 -6.95 -0.09
N GLU A 155 -4.83 -7.40 0.68
CA GLU A 155 -5.03 -7.94 2.02
C GLU A 155 -4.41 -6.99 3.07
N LEU A 156 -5.18 -6.67 4.13
CA LEU A 156 -4.70 -5.94 5.30
C LEU A 156 -4.46 -6.92 6.44
N ILE A 157 -3.26 -6.91 6.98
CA ILE A 157 -2.82 -7.71 8.12
C ILE A 157 -2.49 -6.75 9.25
N VAL A 158 -3.17 -6.93 10.40
CA VAL A 158 -3.01 -6.09 11.59
C VAL A 158 -2.42 -6.92 12.71
N ASN A 159 -1.25 -6.54 13.19
CA ASN A 159 -0.54 -7.21 14.27
C ASN A 159 0.01 -6.21 15.28
N GLY A 160 0.36 -6.70 16.46
CA GLY A 160 0.96 -5.88 17.51
C GLY A 160 0.58 -6.35 18.91
N HIS A 161 0.72 -5.45 19.87
CA HIS A 161 0.39 -5.66 21.27
C HIS A 161 -0.27 -4.38 21.86
N SER A 162 -0.41 -4.30 23.19
CA SER A 162 -1.08 -3.16 23.85
C SER A 162 -0.54 -1.78 23.46
N ASP A 163 0.77 -1.68 23.19
CA ASP A 163 1.45 -0.39 23.04
C ASP A 163 1.77 -0.04 21.60
N GLN A 164 1.88 -1.04 20.71
CA GLN A 164 2.29 -0.87 19.32
C GLN A 164 1.45 -1.72 18.38
N THR A 165 1.17 -1.18 17.21
CA THR A 165 0.45 -1.86 16.12
C THR A 165 1.19 -1.66 14.81
N ILE A 166 1.26 -2.70 14.00
CA ILE A 166 1.63 -2.61 12.59
C ILE A 166 0.42 -2.97 11.73
N ILE A 167 0.28 -2.26 10.61
CA ILE A 167 -0.72 -2.56 9.58
C ILE A 167 0.03 -2.77 8.28
N THR A 168 0.00 -3.99 7.75
CA THR A 168 0.63 -4.34 6.48
C THR A 168 -0.42 -4.51 5.41
N ALA A 169 -0.34 -3.70 4.35
CA ALA A 169 -1.09 -3.88 3.12
C ALA A 169 -0.26 -4.73 2.15
N LEU A 170 -0.82 -5.87 1.75
CA LEU A 170 -0.18 -6.86 0.89
C LEU A 170 -0.95 -6.95 -0.43
N PHE A 171 -0.29 -6.71 -1.58
CA PHE A 171 -0.93 -6.66 -2.90
C PHE A 171 0.09 -6.71 -4.04
N ASP A 172 -0.38 -6.81 -5.28
CA ASP A 172 0.47 -6.68 -6.48
C ASP A 172 0.64 -5.21 -6.86
N ASN A 173 1.89 -4.75 -6.98
CA ASN A 173 2.22 -3.37 -7.34
C ASN A 173 1.79 -2.97 -8.77
N LEU A 174 1.63 -3.93 -9.67
CA LEU A 174 1.13 -3.73 -11.04
C LEU A 174 -0.39 -3.97 -11.15
N GLY A 175 -0.94 -4.92 -10.40
CA GLY A 175 -2.37 -5.22 -10.33
C GLY A 175 -3.11 -4.16 -9.50
N LYS A 176 -3.44 -4.47 -8.24
CA LYS A 176 -4.14 -3.54 -7.32
C LYS A 176 -3.40 -2.22 -7.10
N GLY A 177 -2.07 -2.22 -7.25
CA GLY A 177 -1.24 -1.02 -7.13
C GLY A 177 -1.23 -0.11 -8.37
N ALA A 178 -1.74 -0.57 -9.53
CA ALA A 178 -1.70 0.19 -10.79
C ALA A 178 -2.87 -0.16 -11.72
N SER A 179 -2.68 -1.10 -12.68
CA SER A 179 -3.63 -1.39 -13.75
C SER A 179 -4.94 -1.99 -13.26
N GLY A 180 -4.90 -2.88 -12.27
CA GLY A 180 -6.12 -3.46 -11.69
C GLY A 180 -7.00 -2.40 -11.00
N ALA A 181 -6.40 -1.44 -10.28
CA ALA A 181 -7.14 -0.30 -9.74
C ALA A 181 -7.74 0.58 -10.85
N ALA A 182 -7.05 0.74 -11.98
CA ALA A 182 -7.59 1.51 -13.12
C ALA A 182 -8.80 0.80 -13.74
N VAL A 183 -8.75 -0.52 -13.93
CA VAL A 183 -9.88 -1.32 -14.41
C VAL A 183 -11.05 -1.24 -13.42
N GLN A 184 -10.81 -1.41 -12.11
CA GLN A 184 -11.84 -1.25 -11.09
C GLN A 184 -12.52 0.13 -11.18
N ASN A 185 -11.74 1.21 -11.24
CA ASN A 185 -12.27 2.56 -11.35
C ASN A 185 -13.07 2.77 -12.65
N MET A 186 -12.60 2.24 -13.76
CA MET A 186 -13.31 2.27 -15.04
C MET A 186 -14.66 1.54 -14.94
N ASN A 187 -14.69 0.35 -14.33
CA ASN A 187 -15.92 -0.41 -14.13
C ASN A 187 -16.94 0.38 -13.31
N ILE A 188 -16.51 0.99 -12.20
CA ILE A 188 -17.37 1.84 -11.37
C ILE A 188 -17.89 3.06 -12.14
N MET A 189 -17.05 3.72 -12.93
CA MET A 189 -17.45 4.87 -13.75
C MET A 189 -18.46 4.49 -14.84
N LEU A 190 -18.40 3.27 -15.35
CA LEU A 190 -19.32 2.74 -16.36
C LEU A 190 -20.59 2.13 -15.76
N GLY A 191 -20.71 2.08 -14.44
CA GLY A 191 -21.86 1.49 -13.74
C GLY A 191 -21.96 -0.04 -13.90
N ILE A 192 -20.83 -0.71 -14.17
CA ILE A 192 -20.75 -2.17 -14.27
C ILE A 192 -20.12 -2.76 -13.02
N GLU A 193 -20.17 -4.08 -12.88
CA GLU A 193 -19.61 -4.79 -11.71
C GLU A 193 -18.12 -4.48 -11.56
N GLU A 194 -17.70 -4.00 -10.37
CA GLU A 194 -16.37 -3.44 -10.11
C GLU A 194 -15.21 -4.45 -10.34
N THR A 195 -15.47 -5.75 -10.24
CA THR A 195 -14.49 -6.81 -10.39
C THR A 195 -14.44 -7.40 -11.81
N LYS A 196 -15.21 -6.88 -12.75
CA LYS A 196 -15.25 -7.41 -14.11
C LYS A 196 -13.90 -7.28 -14.81
N GLY A 197 -13.33 -8.42 -15.21
CA GLY A 197 -12.02 -8.49 -15.86
C GLY A 197 -10.80 -8.37 -14.94
N LEU A 198 -11.01 -8.50 -13.62
CA LEU A 198 -9.98 -8.54 -12.57
C LEU A 198 -9.83 -9.94 -12.00
#